data_3916082351b7f48406bb1cdb4156d22a
#
_entry.id   3916082351b7f48406bb1cdb4156d22a
#
_cell.length_a   1.000
_cell.length_b   1.000
_cell.length_c   1.000
_cell.angle_alpha   90.00
_cell.angle_beta   90.00
_cell.angle_gamma   90.00
#
_symmetry.space_group_name_H-M   'P 1'
#
loop_
_entity.id
_entity.type
_entity.pdbx_description
1 polymer ?
#
loop_
_entity_poly.entity_id
_entity_poly.type
_entity_poly.pdbx_seq_one_letter_code
_entity_poly.pdbx_strand_id
1 'polypeptide(L)'
;MKSIPIKKRWGQNFINDKNLIDKIISVFDPDKKDTVLEIGPGKGALTYPLSKRVKKIIAVEIDPILVSHLKENFIENIELINDDILRFKHTSIKKGYKIIGNL
;
A
#
# COMPACT_ATOMS: atom_id res chain seq x y z
N MET A 1 13.40 -0.73 -9.37
CA MET A 1 12.11 -0.73 -8.66
C MET A 1 12.08 -1.88 -7.67
N LYS A 2 11.68 -1.62 -6.45
CA LYS A 2 11.56 -2.64 -5.41
C LYS A 2 10.10 -3.07 -5.28
N SER A 3 9.86 -4.37 -5.25
CA SER A 3 8.52 -4.93 -5.17
C SER A 3 8.49 -6.08 -4.17
N ILE A 4 7.49 -6.10 -3.30
CA ILE A 4 7.31 -7.16 -2.31
C ILE A 4 5.87 -7.69 -2.42
N PRO A 5 5.69 -8.90 -2.99
CA PRO A 5 4.37 -9.54 -2.99
C PRO A 5 4.11 -10.20 -1.64
N ILE A 6 2.85 -10.15 -1.20
CA ILE A 6 2.41 -10.79 0.03
C ILE A 6 1.33 -11.78 -0.33
N LYS A 7 1.50 -13.06 0.04
CA LYS A 7 0.54 -14.10 -0.29
C LYS A 7 -0.78 -13.88 0.44
N LYS A 8 -1.89 -14.05 -0.25
CA LYS A 8 -3.23 -13.82 0.26
C LYS A 8 -3.50 -14.54 1.58
N ARG A 9 -3.08 -15.80 1.71
CA ARG A 9 -3.28 -16.59 2.94
C ARG A 9 -2.55 -15.99 4.14
N TRP A 10 -1.42 -15.31 3.91
CA TRP A 10 -0.68 -14.63 4.96
C TRP A 10 -1.31 -13.26 5.27
N GLY A 11 -1.98 -12.67 4.30
CA GLY A 11 -2.65 -11.39 4.47
C GLY A 11 -3.70 -11.39 5.56
N GLN A 12 -4.39 -12.53 5.77
CA GLN A 12 -5.40 -12.63 6.82
C GLN A 12 -4.78 -12.52 8.22
N ASN A 13 -3.64 -13.17 8.45
CA ASN A 13 -2.91 -13.07 9.72
C ASN A 13 -2.15 -11.75 9.83
N PHE A 14 -1.70 -11.25 8.71
CA PHE A 14 -0.97 -10.01 8.55
C PHE A 14 -1.73 -8.81 9.11
N ILE A 15 -3.04 -8.73 8.91
CA ILE A 15 -3.87 -7.60 9.36
C ILE A 15 -3.77 -7.39 10.88
N ASN A 16 -3.59 -8.46 11.65
CA ASN A 16 -3.58 -8.42 13.11
C ASN A 16 -2.19 -8.62 13.72
N ASP A 17 -1.15 -8.74 12.89
CA ASP A 17 0.19 -9.02 13.37
C ASP A 17 1.12 -7.82 13.16
N LYS A 18 1.21 -6.99 14.19
CA LYS A 18 2.06 -5.81 14.16
C LYS A 18 3.53 -6.15 13.93
N ASN A 19 4.02 -7.25 14.49
CA ASN A 19 5.43 -7.65 14.33
C ASN A 19 5.71 -8.02 12.87
N LEU A 20 4.77 -8.70 12.23
CA LEU A 20 4.91 -9.04 10.82
C LEU A 20 4.88 -7.79 9.94
N ILE A 21 4.00 -6.84 10.24
CA ILE A 21 3.92 -5.56 9.53
C ILE A 21 5.23 -4.81 9.64
N ASP A 22 5.77 -4.71 10.85
CA ASP A 22 7.05 -4.03 11.10
C ASP A 22 8.19 -4.70 10.33
N LYS A 23 8.19 -6.03 10.29
CA LYS A 23 9.20 -6.78 9.55
C LYS A 23 9.10 -6.54 8.04
N ILE A 24 7.90 -6.53 7.50
CA ILE A 24 7.68 -6.27 6.09
C ILE A 24 8.16 -4.86 5.72
N ILE A 25 7.84 -3.87 6.52
CA ILE A 25 8.31 -2.50 6.30
C ILE A 25 9.83 -2.44 6.36
N SER A 26 10.44 -3.13 7.32
CA SER A 26 11.88 -3.17 7.47
C SER A 26 12.56 -3.77 6.23
N VAL A 27 12.03 -4.88 5.71
CA VAL A 27 12.56 -5.53 4.51
C VAL A 27 12.35 -4.65 3.27
N PHE A 28 11.20 -3.99 3.18
CA PHE A 28 10.91 -3.06 2.11
C PHE A 28 11.86 -1.86 2.13
N ASP A 29 12.32 -1.48 3.30
CA ASP A 29 13.30 -0.43 3.52
C ASP A 29 12.90 0.89 2.86
N PRO A 30 11.79 1.49 3.29
CA PRO A 30 11.31 2.73 2.70
C PRO A 30 12.17 3.92 3.07
N ASP A 31 12.25 4.88 2.15
CA ASP A 31 12.89 6.16 2.36
C ASP A 31 11.82 7.26 2.41
N LYS A 32 12.06 8.31 3.18
CA LYS A 32 11.10 9.42 3.31
C LYS A 32 10.82 10.15 2.01
N LYS A 33 11.67 9.99 1.02
CA LYS A 33 11.49 10.59 -0.31
C LYS A 33 10.72 9.70 -1.26
N ASP A 34 10.40 8.48 -0.85
CA ASP A 34 9.77 7.49 -1.73
C ASP A 34 8.32 7.82 -2.04
N THR A 35 7.94 7.56 -3.28
CA THR A 35 6.56 7.37 -3.68
C THR A 35 6.34 5.87 -3.82
N VAL A 36 5.28 5.36 -3.18
CA VAL A 36 4.99 3.94 -3.13
C VAL A 36 3.63 3.68 -3.76
N LEU A 37 3.59 2.71 -4.68
CA LEU A 37 2.34 2.16 -5.19
C LEU A 37 2.00 0.94 -4.34
N GLU A 38 0.89 1.02 -3.61
CA GLU A 38 0.39 -0.13 -2.83
C GLU A 38 -0.79 -0.75 -3.55
N ILE A 39 -0.68 -2.06 -3.81
CA ILE A 39 -1.73 -2.82 -4.48
C ILE A 39 -2.52 -3.58 -3.42
N GLY A 40 -3.83 -3.31 -3.35
CA GLY A 40 -4.71 -4.00 -2.43
C GLY A 40 -4.49 -3.65 -0.97
N PRO A 41 -4.61 -2.37 -0.58
CA PRO A 41 -4.37 -1.95 0.81
C PRO A 41 -5.33 -2.59 1.81
N GLY A 42 -6.47 -3.09 1.36
CA GLY A 42 -7.44 -3.72 2.25
C GLY A 42 -7.96 -2.76 3.31
N LYS A 43 -7.78 -3.11 4.56
CA LYS A 43 -8.18 -2.26 5.69
C LYS A 43 -7.10 -1.27 6.12
N GLY A 44 -5.98 -1.24 5.43
CA GLY A 44 -4.92 -0.27 5.69
C GLY A 44 -3.90 -0.67 6.73
N ALA A 45 -3.85 -1.95 7.11
CA ALA A 45 -2.94 -2.42 8.14
C ALA A 45 -1.46 -2.12 7.85
N LEU A 46 -1.07 -2.22 6.59
CA LEU A 46 0.26 -1.85 6.13
C LEU A 46 0.32 -0.38 5.73
N THR A 47 -0.75 0.12 5.11
CA THR A 47 -0.82 1.46 4.54
C THR A 47 -0.53 2.54 5.57
N TYR A 48 -1.19 2.49 6.72
CA TYR A 48 -1.06 3.54 7.72
C TYR A 48 0.34 3.61 8.34
N PRO A 49 0.94 2.51 8.82
CA PRO A 49 2.31 2.58 9.32
C PRO A 49 3.31 2.97 8.22
N LEU A 50 3.12 2.48 7.00
CA LEU A 50 4.00 2.82 5.88
C LEU A 50 3.92 4.31 5.53
N SER A 51 2.73 4.92 5.63
CA SER A 51 2.53 6.34 5.29
C SER A 51 3.41 7.27 6.11
N LYS A 52 3.80 6.85 7.30
CA LYS A 52 4.67 7.64 8.17
C LYS A 52 6.13 7.57 7.77
N ARG A 53 6.47 6.68 6.85
CA ARG A 53 7.85 6.38 6.47
C ARG A 53 8.19 6.83 5.06
N VAL A 54 7.22 7.30 4.29
CA VAL A 54 7.39 7.64 2.88
C VAL A 54 6.81 9.01 2.58
N LYS A 55 7.14 9.54 1.41
CA LYS A 55 6.59 10.81 0.96
C LYS A 55 5.12 10.70 0.58
N LYS A 56 4.78 9.64 -0.17
CA LYS A 56 3.43 9.47 -0.70
C LYS A 56 3.14 8.00 -0.96
N ILE A 57 1.89 7.60 -0.68
CA ILE A 57 1.37 6.29 -1.08
C ILE A 57 0.24 6.52 -2.06
N ILE A 58 0.31 5.80 -3.19
CA ILE A 58 -0.80 5.67 -4.12
C ILE A 58 -1.34 4.26 -3.92
N ALA A 59 -2.51 4.16 -3.29
CA ALA A 59 -3.10 2.87 -2.92
C ALA A 59 -4.24 2.54 -3.88
N VAL A 60 -4.08 1.44 -4.62
CA VAL A 60 -5.05 1.00 -5.63
C VAL A 60 -5.81 -0.20 -5.08
N GLU A 61 -7.12 -0.02 -4.87
CA GLU A 61 -8.01 -1.03 -4.31
C GLU A 61 -9.19 -1.25 -5.24
N ILE A 62 -9.42 -2.50 -5.62
CA ILE A 62 -10.51 -2.85 -6.53
C ILE A 62 -11.87 -2.88 -5.83
N ASP A 63 -11.91 -3.18 -4.54
CA ASP A 63 -13.16 -3.30 -3.78
C ASP A 63 -13.64 -1.93 -3.32
N PRO A 64 -14.79 -1.43 -3.86
CA PRO A 64 -15.29 -0.11 -3.50
C PRO A 64 -15.71 0.00 -2.02
N ILE A 65 -16.07 -1.11 -1.39
CA ILE A 65 -16.43 -1.12 0.04
C ILE A 65 -15.18 -0.83 0.87
N LEU A 66 -14.05 -1.47 0.53
CA LEU A 66 -12.78 -1.21 1.22
C LEU A 66 -12.30 0.21 0.98
N VAL A 67 -12.45 0.74 -0.24
CA VAL A 67 -12.10 2.13 -0.53
C VAL A 67 -12.90 3.09 0.34
N SER A 68 -14.23 2.87 0.46
CA SER A 68 -15.08 3.70 1.31
C SER A 68 -14.62 3.66 2.76
N HIS A 69 -14.27 2.46 3.25
CA HIS A 69 -13.79 2.28 4.61
C HIS A 69 -12.48 3.05 4.84
N LEU A 70 -11.55 2.97 3.90
CA LEU A 70 -10.27 3.67 4.00
C LEU A 70 -10.43 5.20 3.95
N LYS A 71 -11.41 5.69 3.20
CA LYS A 71 -11.69 7.13 3.13
C LYS A 71 -12.15 7.73 4.44
N GLU A 72 -12.70 6.93 5.33
CA GLU A 72 -13.11 7.41 6.66
C GLU A 72 -11.92 7.83 7.51
N ASN A 73 -10.74 7.31 7.21
CA ASN A 73 -9.50 7.61 7.93
C ASN A 73 -8.52 8.32 7.00
N PHE A 74 -8.88 9.53 6.59
CA PHE A 74 -8.09 10.30 5.65
C PHE A 74 -6.68 10.60 6.20
N ILE A 75 -5.67 10.30 5.38
CA ILE A 75 -4.27 10.65 5.64
C ILE A 75 -3.76 11.43 4.43
N GLU A 76 -3.17 12.60 4.69
CA GLU A 76 -2.82 13.57 3.66
C GLU A 76 -1.92 13.00 2.55
N ASN A 77 -0.97 12.13 2.89
CA ASN A 77 -0.04 11.59 1.92
C ASN A 77 -0.48 10.26 1.30
N ILE A 78 -1.72 9.85 1.51
CA ILE A 78 -2.30 8.65 0.90
C ILE A 78 -3.33 9.07 -0.14
N GLU A 79 -3.10 8.67 -1.39
CA GLU A 79 -4.06 8.83 -2.47
C GLU A 79 -4.73 7.48 -2.73
N LEU A 80 -6.05 7.41 -2.50
CA LEU A 80 -6.81 6.18 -2.72
C LEU A 80 -7.40 6.19 -4.12
N ILE A 81 -7.20 5.08 -4.83
CA ILE A 81 -7.75 4.90 -6.17
C ILE A 81 -8.55 3.61 -6.19
N ASN A 82 -9.84 3.73 -6.56
CA ASN A 82 -10.69 2.57 -6.75
C ASN A 82 -10.55 2.10 -8.20
N ASP A 83 -9.69 1.13 -8.42
CA ASP A 83 -9.42 0.62 -9.74
C ASP A 83 -8.86 -0.79 -9.67
N ASP A 84 -8.87 -1.47 -10.81
CA ASP A 84 -8.16 -2.72 -11.03
C ASP A 84 -6.71 -2.37 -11.38
N ILE A 85 -5.75 -2.96 -10.66
CA ILE A 85 -4.33 -2.70 -10.91
C ILE A 85 -3.94 -3.04 -12.35
N LEU A 86 -4.62 -3.98 -12.98
CA LEU A 86 -4.37 -4.34 -14.37
C LEU A 86 -4.76 -3.23 -15.35
N ARG A 87 -5.63 -2.32 -14.93
CA ARG A 87 -6.09 -1.19 -15.74
C ARG A 87 -5.44 0.13 -15.33
N PHE A 88 -4.90 0.17 -14.14
CA PHE A 88 -4.32 1.39 -13.59
C PHE A 88 -3.11 1.83 -14.41
N LYS A 89 -3.05 3.11 -14.78
CA LYS A 89 -1.96 3.66 -15.59
C LYS A 89 -0.77 4.04 -14.72
N HIS A 90 0.20 3.16 -14.63
CA HIS A 90 1.43 3.38 -13.86
C HIS A 90 2.26 4.56 -14.40
N THR A 91 2.08 4.90 -15.66
CA THR A 91 2.87 5.96 -16.31
C THR A 91 2.60 7.34 -15.71
N SER A 92 1.50 7.49 -14.96
CA SER A 92 1.19 8.73 -14.26
C SER A 92 2.01 8.92 -12.99
N ILE A 93 2.70 7.88 -12.54
CA ILE A 93 3.48 7.93 -11.31
C ILE A 93 4.92 8.34 -11.63
N LYS A 94 5.50 9.14 -10.74
CA LYS A 94 6.89 9.57 -10.85
C LYS A 94 7.83 8.37 -10.99
N LYS A 95 8.81 8.45 -11.90
CA LYS A 95 9.83 7.41 -12.06
C LYS A 95 10.55 7.13 -10.76
N GLY A 96 10.92 5.87 -10.56
CA GLY A 96 11.62 5.43 -9.36
C GLY A 96 10.69 5.10 -8.20
N TYR A 97 9.37 5.07 -8.43
CA TYR A 97 8.45 4.64 -7.40
C TYR A 97 8.67 3.16 -7.04
N LYS A 98 8.33 2.82 -5.80
CA LYS A 98 8.41 1.44 -5.31
C LYS A 98 7.02 0.82 -5.27
N ILE A 99 6.95 -0.50 -5.35
CA ILE A 99 5.68 -1.23 -5.34
C ILE A 99 5.66 -2.19 -4.17
N ILE A 100 4.56 -2.21 -3.45
CA ILE A 100 4.27 -3.23 -2.45
C ILE A 100 2.83 -3.67 -2.62
N GLY A 101 2.55 -4.95 -2.42
CA GLY A 101 1.19 -5.41 -2.60
C GLY A 101 0.94 -6.80 -2.09
N ASN A 102 -0.35 -7.06 -1.83
CA ASN A 102 -0.89 -8.37 -1.52
C ASN A 102 -1.41 -8.98 -2.82
N LEU A 103 -0.68 -9.95 -3.34
CA LEU A 103 -0.99 -10.57 -4.63
C LEU A 103 -1.65 -11.94 -4.47
#